data_f857aea653b217a25298ad1005f4f9a3
#
_entry.id   f857aea653b217a25298ad1005f4f9a3
#
_cell.length_a   1.000
_cell.length_b   1.000
_cell.length_c   1.000
_cell.angle_alpha   90.00
_cell.angle_beta   90.00
_cell.angle_gamma   90.00
#
_symmetry.space_group_name_H-M   'P 1'
#
loop_
_entity.id
_entity.type
_entity.pdbx_description
1 polymer ?
#
loop_
_entity_poly.entity_id
_entity_poly.type
_entity_poly.pdbx_seq_one_letter_code
_entity_poly.pdbx_strand_id
1 'polypeptide(L)'
;MLSDARILIVDDHEDTLYALESTLAPLGYLLSRATSGDHALKEVLRGQVGLLLLDVRMPGVSGLDVVRYMRRLEQTQHIPIILLTGFGLDAELTTTAFALGVADLVMKPVDPWSLRTKVRYLYDAHQRSRALEREVRELRALAKNEHPRPQAQAQPHPTQAQPHPTQPHPTPTQPHPHAHVPVPVPREPPAQKPARDRT
;
A
#
# COMPACT_ATOMS: atom_id res chain seq x y z
N MET A 1 -14.41 -10.46 -19.58
CA MET A 1 -14.37 -11.39 -18.43
C MET A 1 -14.81 -10.62 -17.22
N LEU A 2 -15.84 -11.09 -16.49
CA LEU A 2 -16.21 -10.51 -15.20
C LEU A 2 -15.02 -10.67 -14.25
N SER A 3 -14.66 -9.62 -13.57
CA SER A 3 -13.58 -9.67 -12.57
C SER A 3 -14.00 -10.58 -11.42
N ASP A 4 -13.14 -11.51 -10.99
CA ASP A 4 -13.36 -12.34 -9.79
C ASP A 4 -13.25 -11.52 -8.48
N ALA A 5 -13.08 -10.21 -8.58
CA ALA A 5 -12.99 -9.35 -7.43
C ALA A 5 -14.38 -9.18 -6.79
N ARG A 6 -14.42 -9.25 -5.46
CA ARG A 6 -15.64 -9.13 -4.66
C ARG A 6 -15.74 -7.77 -3.98
N ILE A 7 -16.94 -7.40 -3.58
CA ILE A 7 -17.21 -6.30 -2.66
C ILE A 7 -17.26 -6.89 -1.25
N LEU A 8 -16.40 -6.41 -0.37
CA LEU A 8 -16.39 -6.82 1.03
C LEU A 8 -17.22 -5.82 1.86
N ILE A 9 -18.22 -6.32 2.54
CA ILE A 9 -19.10 -5.57 3.44
C ILE A 9 -18.70 -5.87 4.87
N VAL A 10 -18.43 -4.84 5.67
CA VAL A 10 -17.89 -4.99 7.03
C VAL A 10 -18.73 -4.18 8.00
N ASP A 11 -19.38 -4.86 8.94
CA ASP A 11 -20.17 -4.28 10.02
C ASP A 11 -20.29 -5.32 11.15
N ASP A 12 -20.27 -4.90 12.40
CA ASP A 12 -20.37 -5.83 13.54
C ASP A 12 -21.82 -6.29 13.82
N HIS A 13 -22.81 -5.74 13.11
CA HIS A 13 -24.21 -6.10 13.21
C HIS A 13 -24.66 -6.91 11.99
N GLU A 14 -25.06 -8.16 12.20
CA GLU A 14 -25.52 -9.07 11.14
C GLU A 14 -26.73 -8.53 10.37
N ASP A 15 -27.67 -7.84 11.05
CA ASP A 15 -28.83 -7.22 10.40
C ASP A 15 -28.42 -6.14 9.40
N THR A 16 -27.39 -5.36 9.73
CA THR A 16 -26.82 -4.35 8.83
C THR A 16 -26.16 -5.01 7.63
N LEU A 17 -25.37 -6.06 7.85
CA LEU A 17 -24.74 -6.84 6.78
C LEU A 17 -25.78 -7.38 5.81
N TYR A 18 -26.84 -7.97 6.33
CA TYR A 18 -27.95 -8.49 5.51
C TYR A 18 -28.65 -7.40 4.70
N ALA A 19 -28.93 -6.24 5.31
CA ALA A 19 -29.58 -5.12 4.64
C ALA A 19 -28.71 -4.53 3.53
N LEU A 20 -27.40 -4.37 3.76
CA LEU A 20 -26.44 -3.88 2.77
C LEU A 20 -26.26 -4.87 1.62
N GLU A 21 -26.15 -6.15 1.92
CA GLU A 21 -26.06 -7.21 0.90
C GLU A 21 -27.32 -7.24 0.02
N SER A 22 -28.51 -7.22 0.64
CA SER A 22 -29.79 -7.14 -0.09
C SER A 22 -29.87 -5.88 -0.96
N THR A 23 -29.36 -4.77 -0.47
CA THR A 23 -29.28 -3.51 -1.22
C THR A 23 -28.36 -3.62 -2.44
N LEU A 24 -27.24 -4.33 -2.34
CA LEU A 24 -26.24 -4.44 -3.41
C LEU A 24 -26.48 -5.63 -4.36
N ALA A 25 -27.26 -6.63 -3.96
CA ALA A 25 -27.53 -7.82 -4.76
C ALA A 25 -28.00 -7.52 -6.21
N PRO A 26 -28.82 -6.49 -6.49
CA PRO A 26 -29.23 -6.15 -7.86
C PRO A 26 -28.07 -5.72 -8.77
N LEU A 27 -26.90 -5.40 -8.25
CA LEU A 27 -25.72 -5.06 -9.05
C LEU A 27 -25.02 -6.28 -9.68
N GLY A 28 -25.30 -7.49 -9.18
CA GLY A 28 -24.73 -8.74 -9.69
C GLY A 28 -23.25 -8.95 -9.41
N TYR A 29 -22.64 -8.17 -8.51
CA TYR A 29 -21.27 -8.36 -8.08
C TYR A 29 -21.15 -9.48 -7.04
N LEU A 30 -19.97 -10.09 -6.95
CA LEU A 30 -19.65 -11.02 -5.86
C LEU A 30 -19.58 -10.24 -4.54
N LEU A 31 -20.34 -10.65 -3.55
CA LEU A 31 -20.39 -10.05 -2.23
C LEU A 31 -19.75 -11.00 -1.20
N SER A 32 -19.10 -10.43 -0.20
CA SER A 32 -18.60 -11.15 0.98
C SER A 32 -18.78 -10.30 2.22
N ARG A 33 -18.79 -10.92 3.39
CA ARG A 33 -19.06 -10.27 4.67
C ARG A 33 -17.90 -10.46 5.64
N ALA A 34 -17.73 -9.48 6.53
CA ALA A 34 -16.89 -9.58 7.71
C ALA A 34 -17.58 -8.88 8.89
N THR A 35 -17.51 -9.48 10.07
CA THR A 35 -18.17 -8.98 11.29
C THR A 35 -17.21 -8.22 12.22
N SER A 36 -15.98 -7.97 11.80
CA SER A 36 -14.98 -7.22 12.58
C SER A 36 -13.88 -6.67 11.70
N GLY A 37 -13.14 -5.67 12.21
CA GLY A 37 -11.97 -5.11 11.53
C GLY A 37 -10.87 -6.15 11.30
N ASP A 38 -10.60 -7.02 12.27
CA ASP A 38 -9.62 -8.10 12.12
C ASP A 38 -10.02 -9.10 11.02
N HIS A 39 -11.30 -9.45 10.93
CA HIS A 39 -11.80 -10.31 9.86
C HIS A 39 -11.67 -9.61 8.51
N ALA A 40 -12.04 -8.33 8.42
CA ALA A 40 -11.89 -7.53 7.21
C ALA A 40 -10.44 -7.50 6.73
N LEU A 41 -9.46 -7.25 7.61
CA LEU A 41 -8.04 -7.25 7.26
C LEU A 41 -7.58 -8.61 6.71
N LYS A 42 -8.01 -9.72 7.32
CA LYS A 42 -7.71 -11.07 6.81
C LYS A 42 -8.26 -11.29 5.40
N GLU A 43 -9.50 -10.89 5.15
CA GLU A 43 -10.14 -11.03 3.83
C GLU A 43 -9.47 -10.16 2.76
N VAL A 44 -9.10 -8.92 3.12
CA VAL A 44 -8.39 -8.01 2.21
C VAL A 44 -7.00 -8.56 1.85
N LEU A 45 -6.27 -9.11 2.83
CA LEU A 45 -4.93 -9.69 2.62
C LEU A 45 -4.96 -10.99 1.80
N ARG A 46 -6.05 -11.75 1.85
CA ARG A 46 -6.26 -12.90 0.95
C ARG A 46 -6.40 -12.49 -0.52
N GLY A 47 -6.67 -11.22 -0.78
CA GLY A 47 -6.83 -10.67 -2.12
C GLY A 47 -8.26 -10.80 -2.67
N GLN A 48 -8.41 -10.44 -3.95
CA GLN A 48 -9.69 -10.47 -4.67
C GLN A 48 -10.77 -9.52 -4.11
N VAL A 49 -10.40 -8.53 -3.30
CA VAL A 49 -11.31 -7.44 -2.88
C VAL A 49 -11.15 -6.28 -3.85
N GLY A 50 -12.26 -5.90 -4.50
CA GLY A 50 -12.32 -4.81 -5.46
C GLY A 50 -12.92 -3.52 -4.91
N LEU A 51 -13.64 -3.59 -3.79
CA LEU A 51 -14.19 -2.46 -3.03
C LEU A 51 -14.50 -2.90 -1.62
N LEU A 52 -14.31 -2.01 -0.65
CA LEU A 52 -14.63 -2.22 0.75
C LEU A 52 -15.75 -1.25 1.18
N LEU A 53 -16.87 -1.80 1.68
CA LEU A 53 -17.85 -1.08 2.48
C LEU A 53 -17.55 -1.36 3.95
N LEU A 54 -17.32 -0.31 4.74
CA LEU A 54 -16.73 -0.48 6.06
C LEU A 54 -17.42 0.40 7.09
N ASP A 55 -17.99 -0.20 8.10
CA ASP A 55 -18.48 0.56 9.25
C ASP A 55 -17.32 1.24 10.00
N VAL A 56 -17.54 2.47 10.43
CA VAL A 56 -16.54 3.25 11.18
C VAL A 56 -16.38 2.70 12.59
N ARG A 57 -17.49 2.33 13.25
CA ARG A 57 -17.51 1.97 14.65
C ARG A 57 -17.71 0.48 14.86
N MET A 58 -16.65 -0.22 15.10
CA MET A 58 -16.68 -1.63 15.45
C MET A 58 -15.87 -1.87 16.73
N PRO A 59 -16.24 -2.89 17.54
CA PRO A 59 -15.43 -3.30 18.68
C PRO A 59 -14.04 -3.78 18.26
N GLY A 60 -13.02 -3.44 19.06
CA GLY A 60 -11.63 -3.82 18.79
C GLY A 60 -11.01 -2.94 17.70
N VAL A 61 -10.81 -3.48 16.52
CA VAL A 61 -10.23 -2.75 15.39
C VAL A 61 -11.31 -1.92 14.68
N SER A 62 -11.22 -0.59 14.79
CA SER A 62 -12.17 0.34 14.15
C SER A 62 -12.01 0.39 12.65
N GLY A 63 -13.06 0.90 11.93
CA GLY A 63 -12.97 1.10 10.49
C GLY A 63 -11.82 2.01 10.07
N LEU A 64 -11.54 3.08 10.81
CA LEU A 64 -10.39 3.95 10.53
C LEU A 64 -9.05 3.24 10.70
N ASP A 65 -8.93 2.30 11.65
CA ASP A 65 -7.71 1.53 11.82
C ASP A 65 -7.50 0.56 10.67
N VAL A 66 -8.57 -0.07 10.18
CA VAL A 66 -8.55 -0.88 8.94
C VAL A 66 -8.05 -0.04 7.76
N VAL A 67 -8.60 1.18 7.56
CA VAL A 67 -8.16 2.09 6.51
C VAL A 67 -6.67 2.40 6.64
N ARG A 68 -6.21 2.81 7.83
CA ARG A 68 -4.78 3.12 8.08
C ARG A 68 -3.87 1.95 7.71
N TYR A 69 -4.26 0.74 8.09
CA TYR A 69 -3.49 -0.46 7.77
C TYR A 69 -3.44 -0.70 6.27
N MET A 70 -4.57 -0.67 5.58
CA MET A 70 -4.66 -0.91 4.14
C MET A 70 -3.85 0.10 3.33
N ARG A 71 -3.79 1.36 3.75
CA ARG A 71 -3.06 2.43 3.03
C ARG A 71 -1.54 2.33 3.16
N ARG A 72 -1.03 1.55 4.12
CA ARG A 72 0.41 1.27 4.30
C ARG A 72 0.94 0.14 3.42
N LEU A 73 0.05 -0.68 2.85
CA LEU A 73 0.43 -1.86 2.09
C LEU A 73 0.21 -1.63 0.59
N GLU A 74 1.25 -1.82 -0.21
CA GLU A 74 1.22 -1.65 -1.66
C GLU A 74 0.10 -2.47 -2.32
N GLN A 75 -0.13 -3.69 -1.85
CA GLN A 75 -1.16 -4.59 -2.40
C GLN A 75 -2.60 -4.15 -2.13
N THR A 76 -2.87 -3.28 -1.14
CA THR A 76 -4.22 -2.90 -0.71
C THR A 76 -4.52 -1.41 -0.74
N GLN A 77 -3.48 -0.56 -0.83
CA GLN A 77 -3.62 0.90 -0.76
C GLN A 77 -4.51 1.49 -1.86
N HIS A 78 -4.64 0.82 -2.98
CA HIS A 78 -5.41 1.26 -4.14
C HIS A 78 -6.89 0.83 -4.10
N ILE A 79 -7.28 -0.06 -3.18
CA ILE A 79 -8.67 -0.54 -3.08
C ILE A 79 -9.56 0.61 -2.61
N PRO A 80 -10.64 0.95 -3.34
CA PRO A 80 -11.58 1.97 -2.92
C PRO A 80 -12.33 1.54 -1.65
N ILE A 81 -12.47 2.48 -0.71
CA ILE A 81 -13.15 2.28 0.56
C ILE A 81 -14.28 3.31 0.68
N ILE A 82 -15.49 2.83 0.96
CA ILE A 82 -16.62 3.64 1.39
C ILE A 82 -16.80 3.39 2.89
N LEU A 83 -16.69 4.44 3.69
CA LEU A 83 -16.99 4.35 5.13
C LEU A 83 -18.48 4.57 5.37
N LEU A 84 -19.05 3.77 6.27
CA LEU A 84 -20.43 3.90 6.75
C LEU A 84 -20.39 4.46 8.18
N THR A 85 -21.19 5.50 8.47
CA THR A 85 -21.25 6.10 9.82
C THR A 85 -22.69 6.24 10.30
N GLY A 86 -22.95 5.87 11.55
CA GLY A 86 -24.28 6.00 12.19
C GLY A 86 -24.49 7.31 12.94
N PHE A 87 -23.46 8.12 13.12
CA PHE A 87 -23.55 9.40 13.84
C PHE A 87 -23.05 10.50 12.93
N GLY A 88 -23.93 11.43 12.54
CA GLY A 88 -23.67 12.63 11.75
C GLY A 88 -22.28 12.76 11.08
N LEU A 89 -22.18 13.60 10.12
CA LEU A 89 -20.85 13.93 9.55
C LEU A 89 -20.13 14.84 10.56
N ASP A 90 -19.39 14.21 11.49
CA ASP A 90 -18.42 14.92 12.29
C ASP A 90 -17.29 15.44 11.38
N ALA A 91 -16.99 16.73 11.47
CA ALA A 91 -15.97 17.37 10.64
C ALA A 91 -14.58 16.73 10.84
N GLU A 92 -14.26 16.30 12.06
CA GLU A 92 -13.00 15.65 12.39
C GLU A 92 -12.91 14.25 11.73
N LEU A 93 -13.98 13.45 11.85
CA LEU A 93 -14.07 12.15 11.18
C LEU A 93 -13.93 12.31 9.66
N THR A 94 -14.68 13.26 9.09
CA THR A 94 -14.69 13.51 7.64
C THR A 94 -13.30 13.89 7.14
N THR A 95 -12.65 14.85 7.82
CA THR A 95 -11.30 15.30 7.47
C THR A 95 -10.29 14.15 7.57
N THR A 96 -10.34 13.38 8.66
CA THR A 96 -9.46 12.24 8.88
C THR A 96 -9.66 11.16 7.82
N ALA A 97 -10.90 10.81 7.51
CA ALA A 97 -11.22 9.78 6.51
C ALA A 97 -10.67 10.14 5.12
N PHE A 98 -10.92 11.36 4.65
CA PHE A 98 -10.42 11.80 3.35
C PHE A 98 -8.91 11.99 3.32
N ALA A 99 -8.29 12.45 4.40
CA ALA A 99 -6.83 12.50 4.51
C ALA A 99 -6.18 11.11 4.43
N LEU A 100 -6.88 10.06 4.87
CA LEU A 100 -6.47 8.67 4.71
C LEU A 100 -6.75 8.09 3.31
N GLY A 101 -7.37 8.86 2.40
CA GLY A 101 -7.68 8.42 1.05
C GLY A 101 -8.92 7.52 0.97
N VAL A 102 -9.90 7.70 1.86
CA VAL A 102 -11.23 7.08 1.73
C VAL A 102 -11.92 7.69 0.51
N ALA A 103 -12.55 6.84 -0.30
CA ALA A 103 -13.19 7.27 -1.54
C ALA A 103 -14.52 8.01 -1.31
N ASP A 104 -15.26 7.59 -0.29
CA ASP A 104 -16.54 8.21 0.07
C ASP A 104 -16.94 7.91 1.52
N LEU A 105 -17.86 8.71 2.05
CA LEU A 105 -18.42 8.59 3.39
C LEU A 105 -19.94 8.66 3.31
N VAL A 106 -20.63 7.63 3.81
CA VAL A 106 -22.07 7.47 3.72
C VAL A 106 -22.68 7.36 5.11
N MET A 107 -23.71 8.17 5.37
CA MET A 107 -24.44 8.12 6.65
C MET A 107 -25.49 6.99 6.64
N LYS A 108 -25.63 6.33 7.78
CA LYS A 108 -26.74 5.43 8.08
C LYS A 108 -27.93 6.26 8.63
N PRO A 109 -29.18 5.98 8.25
CA PRO A 109 -29.62 4.90 7.35
C PRO A 109 -29.23 5.19 5.89
N VAL A 110 -28.78 4.15 5.20
CA VAL A 110 -28.24 4.25 3.86
C VAL A 110 -29.37 4.29 2.83
N ASP A 111 -29.37 5.30 1.94
CA ASP A 111 -30.26 5.29 0.78
C ASP A 111 -29.81 4.25 -0.25
N PRO A 112 -30.66 3.26 -0.59
CA PRO A 112 -30.28 2.15 -1.46
C PRO A 112 -29.87 2.56 -2.86
N TRP A 113 -30.51 3.57 -3.45
CA TRP A 113 -30.18 4.02 -4.80
C TRP A 113 -28.83 4.74 -4.84
N SER A 114 -28.62 5.64 -3.89
CA SER A 114 -27.36 6.37 -3.75
C SER A 114 -26.19 5.41 -3.53
N LEU A 115 -26.36 4.43 -2.61
CA LEU A 115 -25.29 3.45 -2.33
C LEU A 115 -24.95 2.63 -3.58
N ARG A 116 -25.96 2.08 -4.27
CA ARG A 116 -25.72 1.31 -5.50
C ARG A 116 -24.98 2.11 -6.56
N THR A 117 -25.32 3.38 -6.72
CA THR A 117 -24.67 4.27 -7.69
C THR A 117 -23.19 4.49 -7.34
N LYS A 118 -22.89 4.80 -6.08
CA LYS A 118 -21.51 5.00 -5.57
C LYS A 118 -20.67 3.72 -5.70
N VAL A 119 -21.21 2.60 -5.24
CA VAL A 119 -20.53 1.30 -5.30
C VAL A 119 -20.20 0.90 -6.74
N ARG A 120 -21.19 0.98 -7.64
CA ARG A 120 -20.98 0.67 -9.06
C ARG A 120 -19.89 1.54 -9.67
N TYR A 121 -19.96 2.84 -9.48
CA TYR A 121 -18.97 3.77 -10.04
C TYR A 121 -17.54 3.48 -9.56
N LEU A 122 -17.37 3.35 -8.26
CA LEU A 122 -16.04 3.13 -7.66
C LEU A 122 -15.49 1.74 -8.00
N TYR A 123 -16.34 0.70 -7.95
CA TYR A 123 -15.94 -0.66 -8.28
C TYR A 123 -15.52 -0.77 -9.74
N ASP A 124 -16.32 -0.27 -10.68
CA ASP A 124 -16.03 -0.34 -12.10
C ASP A 124 -14.79 0.49 -12.48
N ALA A 125 -14.63 1.67 -11.87
CA ALA A 125 -13.44 2.50 -12.07
C ALA A 125 -12.17 1.77 -11.60
N HIS A 126 -12.22 1.14 -10.43
CA HIS A 126 -11.11 0.36 -9.90
C HIS A 126 -10.79 -0.85 -10.79
N GLN A 127 -11.79 -1.59 -11.26
CA GLN A 127 -11.58 -2.72 -12.15
C GLN A 127 -10.95 -2.32 -13.48
N ARG A 128 -11.36 -1.17 -14.07
CA ARG A 128 -10.74 -0.63 -15.28
C ARG A 128 -9.27 -0.25 -15.04
N SER A 129 -8.96 0.42 -13.93
CA SER A 129 -7.58 0.77 -13.58
C SER A 129 -6.71 -0.47 -13.46
N ARG A 130 -7.18 -1.50 -12.75
CA ARG A 130 -6.45 -2.77 -12.57
C ARG A 130 -6.26 -3.53 -13.90
N ALA A 131 -7.21 -3.45 -14.81
CA ALA A 131 -7.07 -4.05 -16.14
C ALA A 131 -5.97 -3.35 -16.95
N LEU A 132 -5.97 -2.01 -16.98
CA LEU A 132 -4.94 -1.22 -17.66
C LEU A 132 -3.53 -1.45 -17.06
N GLU A 133 -3.42 -1.51 -15.74
CA GLU A 133 -2.14 -1.80 -15.08
C GLU A 133 -1.58 -3.19 -15.48
N ARG A 134 -2.45 -4.19 -15.60
CA ARG A 134 -2.05 -5.53 -16.09
C ARG A 134 -1.57 -5.48 -17.52
N GLU A 135 -2.32 -4.84 -18.41
CA GLU A 135 -1.97 -4.71 -19.83
C GLU A 135 -0.63 -4.00 -20.01
N VAL A 136 -0.42 -2.87 -19.32
CA VAL A 136 0.87 -2.15 -19.34
C VAL A 136 2.01 -3.03 -18.84
N ARG A 137 1.79 -3.83 -17.81
CA ARG A 137 2.80 -4.76 -17.29
C ARG A 137 3.16 -5.84 -18.31
N GLU A 138 2.17 -6.41 -18.97
CA GLU A 138 2.37 -7.42 -20.02
C GLU A 138 3.14 -6.85 -21.21
N LEU A 139 2.76 -5.66 -21.71
CA LEU A 139 3.46 -5.00 -22.81
C LEU A 139 4.92 -4.68 -22.45
N ARG A 140 5.18 -4.22 -21.22
CA ARG A 140 6.55 -3.98 -20.74
C ARG A 140 7.38 -5.26 -20.62
N ALA A 141 6.76 -6.38 -20.27
CA ALA A 141 7.44 -7.69 -20.22
C ALA A 141 7.82 -8.15 -21.64
N LEU A 142 6.92 -8.02 -22.62
CA LEU A 142 7.18 -8.34 -24.01
C LEU A 142 8.31 -7.48 -24.60
N ALA A 143 8.27 -6.18 -24.41
CA ALA A 143 9.30 -5.24 -24.89
C ALA A 143 10.71 -5.55 -24.31
N LYS A 144 10.78 -6.05 -23.06
CA LYS A 144 12.06 -6.47 -22.46
C LYS A 144 12.63 -7.75 -23.10
N ASN A 145 11.75 -8.65 -23.54
CA ASN A 145 12.16 -9.90 -24.17
C ASN A 145 12.62 -9.71 -25.63
N GLU A 146 12.14 -8.65 -26.31
CA GLU A 146 12.52 -8.35 -27.71
C GLU A 146 13.90 -7.69 -27.84
N HIS A 147 14.53 -7.26 -26.73
CA HIS A 147 15.89 -6.76 -26.72
C HIS A 147 16.79 -7.71 -25.91
N PRO A 148 17.21 -8.87 -26.49
CA PRO A 148 18.30 -9.63 -25.88
C PRO A 148 19.52 -8.73 -25.89
N ARG A 149 20.13 -8.49 -24.71
CA ARG A 149 21.42 -7.81 -24.62
C ARG A 149 22.36 -8.42 -25.63
N PRO A 150 23.04 -7.63 -26.50
CA PRO A 150 24.10 -8.15 -27.32
C PRO A 150 25.13 -8.74 -26.36
N GLN A 151 25.31 -10.07 -26.39
CA GLN A 151 26.46 -10.69 -25.74
C GLN A 151 27.68 -10.04 -26.37
N ALA A 152 28.43 -9.27 -25.56
CA ALA A 152 29.72 -8.77 -25.93
C ALA A 152 30.55 -10.01 -26.35
N GLN A 153 30.70 -10.20 -27.66
CA GLN A 153 31.64 -11.16 -28.19
C GLN A 153 33.02 -10.72 -27.69
N ALA A 154 33.51 -11.45 -26.72
CA ALA A 154 34.91 -11.36 -26.31
C ALA A 154 35.73 -11.74 -27.54
N GLN A 155 36.29 -10.73 -28.21
CA GLN A 155 37.30 -10.93 -29.23
C GLN A 155 38.54 -11.49 -28.54
N PRO A 156 39.09 -12.64 -28.97
CA PRO A 156 40.37 -13.08 -28.45
C PRO A 156 41.45 -12.15 -28.97
N HIS A 157 42.15 -11.45 -28.08
CA HIS A 157 43.34 -10.71 -28.41
C HIS A 157 44.44 -11.69 -28.80
N PRO A 158 45.14 -11.52 -29.95
CA PRO A 158 46.29 -12.31 -30.25
C PRO A 158 47.47 -11.93 -29.31
N THR A 159 47.93 -12.91 -28.54
CA THR A 159 49.12 -12.84 -27.70
C THR A 159 50.35 -12.68 -28.59
N GLN A 160 50.88 -11.48 -28.71
CA GLN A 160 52.26 -11.30 -29.19
C GLN A 160 53.18 -11.25 -27.96
N ALA A 161 53.90 -12.36 -27.76
CA ALA A 161 54.98 -12.43 -26.81
C ALA A 161 56.20 -11.70 -27.39
N GLN A 162 56.64 -10.64 -26.74
CA GLN A 162 57.97 -10.07 -26.94
C GLN A 162 58.76 -10.19 -25.64
N PRO A 163 60.04 -10.63 -25.70
CA PRO A 163 60.88 -10.81 -24.52
C PRO A 163 61.42 -9.48 -24.03
N HIS A 164 61.26 -9.17 -22.74
CA HIS A 164 61.87 -8.03 -22.08
C HIS A 164 63.24 -8.40 -21.53
N PRO A 165 64.27 -7.52 -21.64
CA PRO A 165 65.55 -7.68 -20.94
C PRO A 165 65.42 -7.25 -19.47
N THR A 166 66.07 -8.03 -18.66
CA THR A 166 66.26 -7.90 -17.20
C THR A 166 67.02 -6.61 -16.84
N GLN A 167 66.50 -5.83 -15.89
CA GLN A 167 67.27 -4.88 -15.09
C GLN A 167 66.91 -4.91 -13.61
N PRO A 168 67.85 -4.59 -12.67
CA PRO A 168 67.76 -5.04 -11.29
C PRO A 168 67.00 -4.11 -10.33
N HIS A 169 66.50 -4.70 -9.27
CA HIS A 169 65.85 -4.03 -8.16
C HIS A 169 66.68 -3.08 -7.36
N PRO A 170 66.15 -1.99 -6.80
CA PRO A 170 66.56 -1.46 -5.52
C PRO A 170 65.60 -1.74 -4.39
N THR A 171 66.16 -1.94 -3.23
CA THR A 171 65.70 -2.34 -1.91
C THR A 171 64.65 -1.43 -1.26
N PRO A 172 63.92 -1.93 -0.26
CA PRO A 172 62.76 -1.24 0.35
C PRO A 172 63.24 -0.26 1.46
N THR A 173 62.51 0.88 1.52
CA THR A 173 62.67 1.82 2.65
C THR A 173 61.31 1.84 3.45
N GLN A 174 61.51 1.81 4.75
CA GLN A 174 60.55 1.62 5.86
C GLN A 174 59.54 2.76 6.03
N PRO A 175 58.55 2.56 6.94
CA PRO A 175 57.27 3.26 7.01
C PRO A 175 57.29 4.48 7.93
N HIS A 176 56.38 5.42 7.69
CA HIS A 176 56.06 6.49 8.63
C HIS A 176 54.62 6.43 9.11
N PRO A 177 54.33 6.95 10.33
CA PRO A 177 53.23 6.54 11.18
C PRO A 177 51.99 7.43 11.13
N HIS A 178 50.87 6.80 11.44
CA HIS A 178 49.65 7.30 12.09
C HIS A 178 49.27 8.79 12.04
N ALA A 179 48.19 9.09 11.33
CA ALA A 179 47.33 10.23 11.65
C ALA A 179 45.99 9.74 12.17
N HIS A 180 45.77 10.01 13.44
CA HIS A 180 44.52 9.83 14.18
C HIS A 180 43.44 10.73 13.60
N VAL A 181 42.30 10.16 13.21
CA VAL A 181 41.06 10.90 12.94
C VAL A 181 40.16 10.76 14.17
N PRO A 182 39.72 11.84 14.81
CA PRO A 182 38.83 11.75 15.97
C PRO A 182 37.37 11.49 15.55
N VAL A 183 36.73 10.55 16.26
CA VAL A 183 35.31 10.20 16.19
C VAL A 183 34.51 11.31 16.86
N PRO A 184 33.40 11.80 16.26
CA PRO A 184 32.51 12.77 16.92
C PRO A 184 31.62 12.10 17.97
N VAL A 185 31.59 12.67 19.16
CA VAL A 185 30.74 12.30 20.30
C VAL A 185 29.31 12.78 20.07
N PRO A 186 28.28 11.96 20.39
CA PRO A 186 26.85 12.38 20.34
C PRO A 186 26.55 13.45 21.41
N ARG A 187 25.83 14.51 21.02
CA ARG A 187 25.33 15.53 21.95
C ARG A 187 24.07 15.05 22.65
N GLU A 188 24.05 15.13 23.96
CA GLU A 188 22.88 14.92 24.80
C GLU A 188 21.81 16.02 24.58
N PRO A 189 20.50 15.68 24.67
CA PRO A 189 19.44 16.68 24.63
C PRO A 189 19.32 17.44 25.95
N PRO A 190 18.86 18.72 25.92
CA PRO A 190 18.77 19.56 27.13
C PRO A 190 17.65 19.13 28.06
N ALA A 191 17.93 19.18 29.36
CA ALA A 191 17.04 18.88 30.46
C ALA A 191 15.80 19.79 30.49
N GLN A 192 14.61 19.19 30.65
CA GLN A 192 13.36 19.89 30.91
C GLN A 192 13.33 20.42 32.35
N LYS A 193 13.04 21.72 32.49
CA LYS A 193 12.79 22.37 33.76
C LYS A 193 11.39 22.02 34.31
N PRO A 194 11.22 21.80 35.61
CA PRO A 194 9.92 21.53 36.19
C PRO A 194 9.06 22.81 36.27
N ALA A 195 7.77 22.67 35.94
CA ALA A 195 6.75 23.68 36.07
C ALA A 195 6.52 24.01 37.56
N ARG A 196 6.57 25.30 37.87
CA ARG A 196 6.21 25.83 39.19
C ARG A 196 4.69 25.90 39.32
N ASP A 197 4.24 25.29 40.39
CA ASP A 197 2.94 25.45 41.02
C ASP A 197 2.68 26.94 41.34
N ARG A 198 1.50 27.44 41.02
CA ARG A 198 0.92 28.66 41.59
C ARG A 198 -0.59 28.44 41.76
N THR A 199 -0.93 28.29 43.03
CA THR A 199 -2.16 28.72 43.75
C THR A 199 -3.39 29.03 42.89
#